data_4ad5c2ef8d4aefbd4f785c4adbc612ce
#
_entry.id   4ad5c2ef8d4aefbd4f785c4adbc612ce
#
_cell.length_a   1.000
_cell.length_b   1.000
_cell.length_c   1.000
_cell.angle_alpha   90.00
_cell.angle_beta   90.00
_cell.angle_gamma   90.00
#
_symmetry.space_group_name_H-M   'P 1'
#
loop_
_entity.id
_entity.type
_entity.pdbx_description
1 polymer ?
#
loop_
_entity_poly.entity_id
_entity_poly.type
_entity_poly.pdbx_seq_one_letter_code
_entity_poly.pdbx_strand_id
1 'polypeptide(L)'
;MTQDSEPHVASQRDPAKHKALKAKMGPAYSLNMEPAVDRQIAHLVRLIADKYAADPASGRPARSMDFAQKTQFWALDCLGDFAFGCPFGFLTKDEDVHRFVEMNDVSFKMVTVAGLVPWLNSLRTVWPLSLLVPREGDRVGFGILFGWVWLAPIID
;
A
#
# COMPACT_ATOMS: atom_id res chain seq x y z
N MET A 1 -25.17 -20.79 -0.91
CA MET A 1 -23.83 -21.30 -1.26
C MET A 1 -22.83 -20.43 -0.53
N THR A 2 -22.39 -20.87 0.62
CA THR A 2 -21.27 -20.23 1.34
C THR A 2 -20.00 -20.55 0.54
N GLN A 3 -19.43 -19.53 -0.09
CA GLN A 3 -18.12 -19.61 -0.69
C GLN A 3 -17.16 -19.84 0.48
N ASP A 4 -16.71 -21.08 0.68
CA ASP A 4 -15.63 -21.41 1.58
C ASP A 4 -14.38 -20.70 1.03
N SER A 5 -14.17 -19.47 1.48
CA SER A 5 -12.92 -18.77 1.21
C SER A 5 -11.80 -19.56 1.90
N GLU A 6 -10.89 -20.11 1.11
CA GLU A 6 -9.70 -20.78 1.63
C GLU A 6 -9.02 -19.89 2.68
N PRO A 7 -8.70 -20.43 3.87
CA PRO A 7 -8.09 -19.63 4.92
C PRO A 7 -6.71 -19.16 4.46
N HIS A 8 -6.54 -17.84 4.39
CA HIS A 8 -5.24 -17.23 4.10
C HIS A 8 -4.37 -17.12 5.36
N VAL A 9 -3.08 -16.86 5.19
CA VAL A 9 -2.10 -16.86 6.29
C VAL A 9 -2.53 -16.02 7.48
N ALA A 10 -3.11 -14.83 7.26
CA ALA A 10 -3.54 -13.94 8.35
C ALA A 10 -4.81 -14.43 9.09
N SER A 11 -5.66 -15.27 8.47
CA SER A 11 -6.91 -15.76 9.06
C SER A 11 -6.80 -17.17 9.63
N GLN A 12 -5.71 -17.90 9.34
CA GLN A 12 -5.53 -19.27 9.79
C GLN A 12 -5.19 -19.33 11.28
N ARG A 13 -6.09 -19.92 12.07
CA ARG A 13 -5.95 -20.05 13.53
C ARG A 13 -5.23 -21.32 13.97
N ASP A 14 -5.19 -22.35 13.14
CA ASP A 14 -4.46 -23.59 13.43
C ASP A 14 -2.95 -23.36 13.24
N PRO A 15 -2.12 -23.52 14.29
CA PRO A 15 -0.69 -23.26 14.20
C PRO A 15 0.04 -24.12 13.18
N ALA A 16 -0.35 -25.39 13.01
CA ALA A 16 0.29 -26.30 12.06
C ALA A 16 -0.01 -25.90 10.62
N LYS A 17 -1.27 -25.57 10.31
CA LYS A 17 -1.70 -25.09 8.99
C LYS A 17 -1.11 -23.71 8.68
N HIS A 18 -1.08 -22.80 9.67
CA HIS A 18 -0.43 -21.50 9.54
C HIS A 18 1.05 -21.64 9.18
N LYS A 19 1.79 -22.53 9.90
CA LYS A 19 3.21 -22.82 9.62
C LYS A 19 3.39 -23.38 8.19
N ALA A 20 2.53 -24.29 7.76
CA ALA A 20 2.58 -24.85 6.41
C ALA A 20 2.33 -23.80 5.31
N LEU A 21 1.34 -22.93 5.50
CA LEU A 21 1.07 -21.80 4.58
C LEU A 21 2.26 -20.83 4.52
N LYS A 22 2.80 -20.45 5.68
CA LYS A 22 3.97 -19.57 5.77
C LYS A 22 5.20 -20.18 5.09
N ALA A 23 5.42 -21.50 5.22
CA ALA A 23 6.51 -22.18 4.55
C ALA A 23 6.39 -22.16 3.01
N LYS A 24 5.17 -22.24 2.47
CA LYS A 24 4.92 -22.09 1.03
C LYS A 24 5.24 -20.69 0.52
N MET A 25 5.03 -19.66 1.34
CA MET A 25 5.32 -18.28 0.98
C MET A 25 6.80 -17.89 1.17
N GLY A 26 7.53 -18.64 2.01
CA GLY A 26 8.92 -18.35 2.35
C GLY A 26 9.84 -18.07 1.15
N PRO A 27 9.84 -18.89 0.08
CA PRO A 27 10.69 -18.65 -1.09
C PRO A 27 10.40 -17.31 -1.79
N ALA A 28 9.15 -16.89 -1.87
CA ALA A 28 8.78 -15.61 -2.46
C ALA A 28 9.28 -14.40 -1.65
N TYR A 29 9.36 -14.54 -0.32
CA TYR A 29 9.87 -13.49 0.58
C TYR A 29 11.38 -13.57 0.84
N SER A 30 12.08 -14.59 0.32
CA SER A 30 13.53 -14.71 0.39
C SER A 30 14.27 -13.95 -0.72
N LEU A 31 13.52 -13.26 -1.58
CA LEU A 31 14.08 -12.40 -2.61
C LEU A 31 14.93 -11.28 -1.98
N ASN A 32 16.06 -10.99 -2.63
CA ASN A 32 16.91 -9.88 -2.21
C ASN A 32 16.19 -8.54 -2.43
N MET A 33 15.65 -7.96 -1.35
CA MET A 33 14.96 -6.67 -1.38
C MET A 33 15.90 -5.47 -1.38
N GLU A 34 17.17 -5.69 -1.02
CA GLU A 34 18.16 -4.62 -0.85
C GLU A 34 18.28 -3.71 -2.09
N PRO A 35 18.39 -4.22 -3.33
CA PRO A 35 18.49 -3.36 -4.50
C PRO A 35 17.26 -2.49 -4.75
N ALA A 36 16.06 -2.97 -4.42
CA ALA A 36 14.83 -2.17 -4.56
C ALA A 36 14.80 -1.04 -3.51
N VAL A 37 15.14 -1.38 -2.27
CA VAL A 37 15.23 -0.41 -1.17
C VAL A 37 16.26 0.67 -1.47
N ASP A 38 17.46 0.29 -1.93
CA ASP A 38 18.54 1.22 -2.26
C ASP A 38 18.14 2.18 -3.39
N ARG A 39 17.48 1.68 -4.44
CA ARG A 39 16.96 2.54 -5.51
C ARG A 39 15.99 3.59 -4.97
N GLN A 40 15.06 3.18 -4.13
CA GLN A 40 14.04 4.08 -3.58
C GLN A 40 14.61 5.04 -2.52
N ILE A 41 15.64 4.64 -1.76
CA ILE A 41 16.40 5.55 -0.88
C ILE A 41 17.10 6.63 -1.73
N ALA A 42 17.80 6.22 -2.77
CA ALA A 42 18.47 7.18 -3.66
C ALA A 42 17.46 8.15 -4.30
N HIS A 43 16.26 7.68 -4.61
CA HIS A 43 15.18 8.52 -5.14
C HIS A 43 14.67 9.52 -4.09
N LEU A 44 14.41 9.08 -2.86
CA LEU A 44 14.02 9.96 -1.76
C LEU A 44 15.08 11.04 -1.47
N VAL A 45 16.34 10.63 -1.43
CA VAL A 45 17.45 11.58 -1.20
C VAL A 45 17.52 12.65 -2.30
N ARG A 46 17.37 12.25 -3.56
CA ARG A 46 17.30 13.21 -4.68
C ARG A 46 16.11 14.14 -4.56
N LEU A 47 14.93 13.61 -4.29
CA LEU A 47 13.73 14.43 -4.09
C LEU A 47 13.94 15.50 -3.00
N ILE A 48 14.57 15.11 -1.87
CA ILE A 48 14.86 16.04 -0.78
C ILE A 48 15.87 17.10 -1.24
N ALA A 49 16.95 16.69 -1.89
CA ALA A 49 17.99 17.60 -2.38
C ALA A 49 17.45 18.59 -3.41
N ASP A 50 16.67 18.09 -4.37
CA ASP A 50 16.20 18.89 -5.50
C ASP A 50 15.06 19.83 -5.15
N LYS A 51 14.19 19.44 -4.21
CA LYS A 51 12.93 20.15 -3.97
C LYS A 51 12.86 20.86 -2.63
N TYR A 52 13.49 20.30 -1.60
CA TYR A 52 13.35 20.75 -0.21
C TYR A 52 14.61 21.34 0.39
N ALA A 53 15.79 20.86 0.03
CA ALA A 53 17.05 21.40 0.55
C ALA A 53 17.33 22.80 0.00
N ALA A 54 18.04 23.60 0.79
CA ALA A 54 18.58 24.86 0.32
C ALA A 54 19.64 24.59 -0.77
N ASP A 55 19.61 25.39 -1.82
CA ASP A 55 20.66 25.37 -2.86
C ASP A 55 21.33 26.74 -2.93
N PRO A 56 22.54 26.86 -2.35
CA PRO A 56 23.27 28.11 -2.35
C PRO A 56 23.64 28.59 -3.76
N ALA A 57 23.81 27.67 -4.72
CA ALA A 57 24.20 28.00 -6.08
C ALA A 57 23.11 28.73 -6.85
N SER A 58 21.85 28.30 -6.64
CA SER A 58 20.66 28.92 -7.26
C SER A 58 19.97 29.96 -6.36
N GLY A 59 20.46 30.15 -5.11
CA GLY A 59 19.80 31.00 -4.12
C GLY A 59 18.48 30.50 -3.59
N ARG A 60 18.17 29.21 -3.81
CA ARG A 60 16.93 28.61 -3.35
C ARG A 60 16.97 28.36 -1.84
N PRO A 61 15.98 28.88 -1.06
CA PRO A 61 15.88 28.61 0.37
C PRO A 61 15.37 27.18 0.62
N ALA A 62 15.69 26.62 1.79
CA ALA A 62 15.10 25.38 2.25
C ALA A 62 13.57 25.51 2.38
N ARG A 63 12.84 24.43 2.07
CA ARG A 63 11.39 24.32 2.23
C ARG A 63 11.05 23.33 3.33
N SER A 64 10.01 23.62 4.09
CA SER A 64 9.48 22.65 5.05
C SER A 64 8.92 21.43 4.30
N MET A 65 9.11 20.26 4.90
CA MET A 65 8.68 18.97 4.35
C MET A 65 8.00 18.17 5.44
N ASP A 66 6.87 17.54 5.12
CA ASP A 66 6.30 16.50 5.97
C ASP A 66 7.09 15.20 5.75
N PHE A 67 8.06 14.96 6.63
CA PHE A 67 8.92 13.78 6.54
C PHE A 67 8.15 12.47 6.73
N ALA A 68 7.11 12.47 7.58
CA ALA A 68 6.29 11.29 7.80
C ALA A 68 5.57 10.87 6.51
N GLN A 69 4.98 11.84 5.80
CA GLN A 69 4.35 11.60 4.51
C GLN A 69 5.35 11.10 3.47
N LYS A 70 6.55 11.68 3.39
CA LYS A 70 7.58 11.26 2.43
C LYS A 70 8.11 9.85 2.72
N THR A 71 8.25 9.50 3.99
CA THR A 71 8.61 8.14 4.40
C THR A 71 7.52 7.12 4.02
N GLN A 72 6.25 7.51 4.12
CA GLN A 72 5.14 6.67 3.68
C GLN A 72 5.15 6.46 2.16
N PHE A 73 5.39 7.52 1.38
CA PHE A 73 5.55 7.45 -0.06
C PHE A 73 6.73 6.55 -0.46
N TRP A 74 7.85 6.69 0.21
CA TRP A 74 9.01 5.84 0.02
C TRP A 74 8.69 4.36 0.29
N ALA A 75 8.01 4.06 1.40
CA ALA A 75 7.64 2.69 1.75
C ALA A 75 6.70 2.05 0.71
N LEU A 76 5.74 2.82 0.19
CA LEU A 76 4.82 2.37 -0.86
C LEU A 76 5.55 2.13 -2.19
N ASP A 77 6.47 3.01 -2.58
CA ASP A 77 7.26 2.81 -3.79
C ASP A 77 8.25 1.63 -3.66
N CYS A 78 8.83 1.41 -2.45
CA CYS A 78 9.60 0.19 -2.17
C CYS A 78 8.74 -1.08 -2.32
N LEU A 79 7.52 -1.04 -1.79
CA LEU A 79 6.59 -2.17 -1.88
C LEU A 79 6.22 -2.46 -3.34
N GLY A 80 5.93 -1.42 -4.13
CA GLY A 80 5.65 -1.54 -5.56
C GLY A 80 6.81 -2.12 -6.34
N ASP A 81 8.01 -1.57 -6.13
CA ASP A 81 9.24 -2.02 -6.79
C ASP A 81 9.56 -3.48 -6.44
N PHE A 82 9.37 -3.87 -5.18
CA PHE A 82 9.60 -5.24 -4.74
C PHE A 82 8.54 -6.23 -5.25
N ALA A 83 7.24 -5.89 -5.11
CA ALA A 83 6.14 -6.81 -5.39
C ALA A 83 5.82 -6.91 -6.88
N PHE A 84 5.99 -5.83 -7.65
CA PHE A 84 5.55 -5.72 -9.04
C PHE A 84 6.68 -5.36 -10.01
N GLY A 85 7.90 -5.15 -9.51
CA GLY A 85 9.05 -4.75 -10.33
C GLY A 85 9.05 -3.29 -10.75
N CYS A 86 8.07 -2.48 -10.31
CA CYS A 86 8.00 -1.06 -10.61
C CYS A 86 7.39 -0.28 -9.42
N PRO A 87 7.94 0.92 -9.10
CA PRO A 87 7.37 1.77 -8.08
C PRO A 87 6.02 2.36 -8.53
N PHE A 88 5.15 2.67 -7.57
CA PHE A 88 3.86 3.32 -7.87
C PHE A 88 4.00 4.79 -8.29
N GLY A 89 5.15 5.41 -8.02
CA GLY A 89 5.47 6.77 -8.44
C GLY A 89 5.10 7.86 -7.44
N PHE A 90 4.89 7.53 -6.17
CA PHE A 90 4.64 8.50 -5.10
C PHE A 90 5.80 9.49 -4.93
N LEU A 91 7.05 9.00 -4.92
CA LEU A 91 8.23 9.85 -4.84
C LEU A 91 8.45 10.66 -6.14
N THR A 92 8.14 10.08 -7.30
CA THR A 92 8.32 10.74 -8.59
C THR A 92 7.40 11.94 -8.74
N LYS A 93 6.14 11.78 -8.35
CA LYS A 93 5.15 12.86 -8.43
C LYS A 93 5.18 13.77 -7.21
N ASP A 94 5.72 13.28 -6.08
CA ASP A 94 5.73 13.95 -4.78
C ASP A 94 4.32 14.28 -4.28
N GLU A 95 3.37 13.39 -4.58
CA GLU A 95 1.94 13.53 -4.25
C GLU A 95 1.32 12.18 -3.89
N ASP A 96 0.16 12.22 -3.23
CA ASP A 96 -0.62 11.01 -2.94
C ASP A 96 -1.26 10.48 -4.22
N VAL A 97 -0.58 9.52 -4.85
CA VAL A 97 -1.02 8.91 -6.11
C VAL A 97 -2.37 8.21 -5.93
N HIS A 98 -3.36 8.67 -6.69
CA HIS A 98 -4.75 8.18 -6.61
C HIS A 98 -5.41 8.30 -5.23
N ARG A 99 -4.94 9.20 -4.37
CA ARG A 99 -5.42 9.38 -2.99
C ARG A 99 -5.34 8.09 -2.16
N PHE A 100 -4.34 7.27 -2.44
CA PHE A 100 -4.21 5.96 -1.79
C PHE A 100 -3.95 6.09 -0.28
N VAL A 101 -3.08 7.00 0.12
CA VAL A 101 -2.74 7.24 1.53
C VAL A 101 -3.95 7.76 2.29
N GLU A 102 -4.66 8.72 1.74
CA GLU A 102 -5.88 9.27 2.31
C GLU A 102 -6.96 8.20 2.48
N MET A 103 -7.20 7.40 1.43
CA MET A 103 -8.21 6.32 1.46
C MET A 103 -7.82 5.22 2.44
N ASN A 104 -6.54 4.88 2.53
CA ASN A 104 -6.03 3.90 3.48
C ASN A 104 -6.26 4.36 4.92
N ASP A 105 -6.01 5.64 5.22
CA ASP A 105 -6.21 6.23 6.54
C ASP A 105 -7.68 6.19 6.98
N VAL A 106 -8.60 6.50 6.08
CA VAL A 106 -10.06 6.38 6.31
C VAL A 106 -10.44 4.91 6.52
N SER A 107 -9.92 4.00 5.71
CA SER A 107 -10.22 2.57 5.79
C SER A 107 -9.75 1.96 7.11
N PHE A 108 -8.54 2.32 7.58
CA PHE A 108 -8.04 1.85 8.88
C PHE A 108 -8.90 2.34 10.05
N LYS A 109 -9.33 3.59 10.02
CA LYS A 109 -10.25 4.14 11.03
C LYS A 109 -11.57 3.36 11.05
N MET A 110 -12.14 3.09 9.87
CA MET A 110 -13.37 2.30 9.76
C MET A 110 -13.20 0.85 10.25
N VAL A 111 -12.11 0.19 9.85
CA VAL A 111 -11.81 -1.19 10.29
C VAL A 111 -11.61 -1.26 11.79
N THR A 112 -10.93 -0.27 12.38
CA THR A 112 -10.72 -0.18 13.83
C THR A 112 -12.05 -0.05 14.56
N VAL A 113 -12.91 0.86 14.13
CA VAL A 113 -14.25 1.03 14.73
C VAL A 113 -15.11 -0.23 14.57
N ALA A 114 -15.11 -0.84 13.38
CA ALA A 114 -15.83 -2.09 13.13
C ALA A 114 -15.32 -3.26 13.96
N GLY A 115 -14.01 -3.31 14.25
CA GLY A 115 -13.40 -4.32 15.12
C GLY A 115 -13.75 -4.14 16.60
N LEU A 116 -13.87 -2.90 17.07
CA LEU A 116 -14.26 -2.58 18.45
C LEU A 116 -15.75 -2.81 18.72
N VAL A 117 -16.58 -2.76 17.69
CA VAL A 117 -18.05 -2.84 17.82
C VAL A 117 -18.57 -3.99 16.95
N PRO A 118 -18.57 -5.24 17.46
CA PRO A 118 -18.90 -6.44 16.65
C PRO A 118 -20.30 -6.41 16.00
N TRP A 119 -21.30 -5.79 16.65
CA TRP A 119 -22.64 -5.69 16.09
C TRP A 119 -22.69 -4.76 14.86
N LEU A 120 -21.77 -3.83 14.73
CA LEU A 120 -21.64 -2.96 13.56
C LEU A 120 -21.27 -3.77 12.30
N ASN A 121 -20.57 -4.88 12.48
CA ASN A 121 -20.24 -5.81 11.38
C ASN A 121 -21.50 -6.48 10.80
N SER A 122 -22.54 -6.69 11.61
CA SER A 122 -23.82 -7.22 11.15
C SER A 122 -24.58 -6.21 10.28
N LEU A 123 -24.38 -4.91 10.51
CA LEU A 123 -24.97 -3.84 9.69
C LEU A 123 -24.37 -3.76 8.28
N ARG A 124 -23.15 -4.27 8.07
CA ARG A 124 -22.52 -4.34 6.74
C ARG A 124 -23.30 -5.20 5.74
N THR A 125 -24.09 -6.16 6.24
CA THR A 125 -24.92 -7.04 5.42
C THR A 125 -26.28 -6.45 5.14
N VAL A 126 -26.66 -5.34 5.81
CA VAL A 126 -27.94 -4.67 5.65
C VAL A 126 -27.83 -3.60 4.56
N TRP A 127 -28.64 -3.76 3.50
CA TRP A 127 -28.84 -2.72 2.49
C TRP A 127 -29.50 -1.48 3.14
N PRO A 128 -28.98 -0.23 3.01
CA PRO A 128 -28.08 0.30 1.98
C PRO A 128 -26.59 0.47 2.38
N LEU A 129 -26.16 0.08 3.58
CA LEU A 129 -24.79 0.26 4.05
C LEU A 129 -23.74 -0.52 3.24
N SER A 130 -24.16 -1.58 2.56
CA SER A 130 -23.29 -2.34 1.65
C SER A 130 -22.76 -1.49 0.46
N LEU A 131 -23.37 -0.35 0.18
CA LEU A 131 -22.92 0.59 -0.86
C LEU A 131 -21.70 1.44 -0.43
N LEU A 132 -21.43 1.52 0.88
CA LEU A 132 -20.29 2.27 1.44
C LEU A 132 -19.01 1.43 1.52
N VAL A 133 -19.12 0.12 1.28
CA VAL A 133 -17.94 -0.77 1.26
C VAL A 133 -17.25 -0.65 -0.09
N PRO A 134 -15.93 -0.29 -0.13
CA PRO A 134 -15.18 -0.24 -1.38
C PRO A 134 -15.24 -1.58 -2.13
N ARG A 135 -15.49 -1.52 -3.44
CA ARG A 135 -15.54 -2.68 -4.33
C ARG A 135 -14.28 -2.77 -5.18
N GLU A 136 -13.95 -3.96 -5.64
CA GLU A 136 -12.79 -4.24 -6.49
C GLU A 136 -12.75 -3.42 -7.81
N GLY A 137 -13.87 -2.84 -8.21
CA GLY A 137 -13.99 -1.99 -9.41
C GLY A 137 -13.92 -0.48 -9.16
N ASP A 138 -13.68 -0.04 -7.93
CA ASP A 138 -13.61 1.39 -7.62
C ASP A 138 -12.34 2.01 -8.21
N ARG A 139 -12.50 3.12 -8.93
CA ARG A 139 -11.39 3.85 -9.58
C ARG A 139 -10.55 4.69 -8.60
N VAL A 140 -10.69 4.47 -7.29
CA VAL A 140 -10.01 5.23 -6.24
C VAL A 140 -9.49 4.25 -5.17
N GLY A 141 -8.29 4.48 -4.65
CA GLY A 141 -7.71 3.70 -3.55
C GLY A 141 -7.36 2.25 -3.93
N PHE A 142 -7.82 1.28 -3.17
CA PHE A 142 -7.50 -0.14 -3.36
C PHE A 142 -7.95 -0.72 -4.71
N GLY A 143 -9.04 -0.25 -5.30
CA GLY A 143 -9.52 -0.72 -6.61
C GLY A 143 -8.52 -0.49 -7.73
N ILE A 144 -7.76 0.61 -7.68
CA ILE A 144 -6.70 0.89 -8.66
C ILE A 144 -5.49 -0.01 -8.48
N LEU A 145 -5.10 -0.31 -7.23
CA LEU A 145 -4.00 -1.25 -6.96
C LEU A 145 -4.30 -2.64 -7.53
N PHE A 146 -5.52 -3.14 -7.37
CA PHE A 146 -5.94 -4.39 -8.01
C PHE A 146 -5.93 -4.28 -9.53
N GLY A 147 -6.33 -3.15 -10.10
CA GLY A 147 -6.25 -2.89 -11.55
C GLY A 147 -4.82 -2.93 -12.07
N TRP A 148 -3.86 -2.41 -11.34
CA TRP A 148 -2.43 -2.45 -11.71
C TRP A 148 -1.85 -3.87 -11.66
N VAL A 149 -2.24 -4.68 -10.68
CA VAL A 149 -1.81 -6.08 -10.58
C VAL A 149 -2.25 -6.89 -11.81
N TRP A 150 -3.42 -6.58 -12.39
CA TRP A 150 -3.93 -7.23 -13.60
C TRP A 150 -3.34 -6.67 -14.90
N LEU A 151 -2.88 -5.43 -14.91
CA LEU A 151 -2.32 -4.76 -16.10
C LEU A 151 -0.80 -4.90 -16.21
N ALA A 152 -0.09 -5.15 -15.10
CA ALA A 152 1.36 -5.32 -15.10
C ALA A 152 1.90 -6.39 -16.06
N PRO A 153 1.25 -7.56 -16.27
CA PRO A 153 1.74 -8.56 -17.23
C PRO A 153 1.43 -8.24 -18.71
N ILE A 154 0.81 -7.09 -19.04
CA ILE A 154 0.42 -6.72 -20.40
C ILE A 154 1.36 -5.64 -21.01
N ILE A 155 2.32 -5.15 -20.21
CA ILE A 155 3.21 -4.04 -20.61
C ILE A 155 4.63 -4.52 -21.01
N ASP A 156 4.85 -5.86 -21.12
CA ASP A 156 6.05 -6.44 -21.75
C ASP A 156 5.82 -6.75 -23.23
#